data_0e2874967e26c3b94731f87342f15d29
#
_entry.id   0e2874967e26c3b94731f87342f15d29
#
_cell.length_a   1.000
_cell.length_b   1.000
_cell.length_c   1.000
_cell.angle_alpha   90.00
_cell.angle_beta   90.00
_cell.angle_gamma   90.00
#
_symmetry.space_group_name_H-M   'P 1'
#
loop_
_entity.id
_entity.type
_entity.pdbx_description
1 polymer ?
#
loop_
_entity_poly.entity_id
_entity_poly.type
_entity_poly.pdbx_seq_one_letter_code
_entity_poly.pdbx_strand_id
1 'polypeptide(L)'
;MGVEAEYPSRQIAVIDIGSNSVRLVLYRLEGRAVWTMFNEKVLAGLGRDLAATKRLSVPGVISAMTALRRFAAVIEGVQPDQTIIAATAAVREAEDGAEFCARVAAETGLQVRVLSGEEEARYSALGVLAGAPGSRGVAADMGGASLELTRIGDGGRNRP
;
A
#
# COMPACT_ATOMS: atom_id res chain seq x y z
N MET A 1 -43.08 6.44 2.96
CA MET A 1 -41.91 7.18 3.47
C MET A 1 -40.81 6.14 3.68
N GLY A 2 -39.91 6.00 2.68
CA GLY A 2 -38.77 5.09 2.79
C GLY A 2 -37.74 5.72 3.71
N VAL A 3 -37.33 5.00 4.74
CA VAL A 3 -36.14 5.34 5.53
C VAL A 3 -34.95 5.07 4.64
N GLU A 4 -34.36 6.11 4.06
CA GLU A 4 -33.03 6.00 3.45
C GLU A 4 -32.09 5.58 4.58
N ALA A 5 -31.58 4.36 4.49
CA ALA A 5 -30.53 3.90 5.37
C ALA A 5 -29.28 4.74 5.06
N GLU A 6 -29.02 5.73 5.89
CA GLU A 6 -27.83 6.54 5.83
C GLU A 6 -26.63 5.64 6.20
N TYR A 7 -25.96 5.09 5.20
CA TYR A 7 -24.72 4.34 5.43
C TYR A 7 -23.63 5.31 5.87
N PRO A 8 -23.03 5.11 7.06
CA PRO A 8 -21.97 6.00 7.51
C PRO A 8 -20.82 6.02 6.50
N SER A 9 -20.53 7.20 5.99
CA SER A 9 -19.39 7.43 5.13
C SER A 9 -18.10 7.36 5.95
N ARG A 10 -17.09 6.62 5.47
CA ARG A 10 -15.77 6.51 6.10
C ARG A 10 -14.69 6.89 5.11
N GLN A 11 -13.68 7.62 5.59
CA GLN A 11 -12.52 8.00 4.78
C GLN A 11 -11.29 7.19 5.22
N ILE A 12 -10.59 6.62 4.26
CA ILE A 12 -9.39 5.83 4.50
C ILE A 12 -8.25 6.38 3.64
N ALA A 13 -7.11 6.66 4.29
CA ALA A 13 -5.87 6.94 3.61
C ALA A 13 -5.03 5.67 3.51
N VAL A 14 -4.51 5.38 2.33
CA VAL A 14 -3.57 4.28 2.10
C VAL A 14 -2.30 4.83 1.48
N ILE A 15 -1.16 4.60 2.14
CA ILE A 15 0.17 4.85 1.58
C ILE A 15 0.81 3.51 1.27
N ASP A 16 1.21 3.33 0.01
CA ASP A 16 1.99 2.20 -0.49
C ASP A 16 3.41 2.66 -0.81
N ILE A 17 4.40 2.04 -0.14
CA ILE A 17 5.83 2.30 -0.32
C ILE A 17 6.45 1.11 -1.04
N GLY A 18 6.43 1.17 -2.37
CA GLY A 18 6.98 0.13 -3.23
C GLY A 18 8.43 0.38 -3.64
N SER A 19 9.01 -0.59 -4.35
CA SER A 19 10.40 -0.53 -4.85
C SER A 19 10.61 0.62 -5.83
N ASN A 20 9.63 0.92 -6.67
CA ASN A 20 9.74 1.96 -7.71
C ASN A 20 9.01 3.25 -7.36
N SER A 21 7.95 3.19 -6.58
CA SER A 21 7.09 4.35 -6.31
C SER A 21 6.53 4.36 -4.90
N VAL A 22 6.23 5.58 -4.42
CA VAL A 22 5.43 5.82 -3.22
C VAL A 22 4.10 6.43 -3.66
N ARG A 23 2.99 5.91 -3.15
CA ARG A 23 1.65 6.31 -3.56
C ARG A 23 0.77 6.58 -2.36
N LEU A 24 0.02 7.68 -2.40
CA LEU A 24 -1.08 7.97 -1.48
C LEU A 24 -2.41 7.87 -2.24
N VAL A 25 -3.35 7.14 -1.66
CA VAL A 25 -4.75 7.13 -2.14
C VAL A 25 -5.67 7.43 -0.95
N LEU A 26 -6.59 8.37 -1.15
CA LEU A 26 -7.68 8.61 -0.22
C LEU A 26 -8.96 7.99 -0.80
N TYR A 27 -9.57 7.14 -0.02
CA TYR A 27 -10.83 6.49 -0.35
C TYR A 27 -11.96 7.01 0.53
N ARG A 28 -13.15 7.12 -0.05
CA ARG A 28 -14.41 7.25 0.67
C ARG A 28 -15.22 5.98 0.47
N LEU A 29 -15.64 5.38 1.58
CA LEU A 29 -16.46 4.19 1.60
C LEU A 29 -17.88 4.60 1.96
N GLU A 30 -18.86 4.19 1.13
CA GLU A 30 -20.29 4.41 1.34
C GLU A 30 -21.00 3.07 1.15
N GLY A 31 -21.35 2.41 2.25
CA GLY A 31 -21.86 1.05 2.20
C GLY A 31 -20.83 0.09 1.54
N ARG A 32 -21.15 -0.39 0.32
CA ARG A 32 -20.27 -1.27 -0.46
C ARG A 32 -19.51 -0.53 -1.57
N ALA A 33 -19.80 0.74 -1.77
CA ALA A 33 -19.12 1.55 -2.79
C ALA A 33 -17.80 2.10 -2.25
N VAL A 34 -16.78 2.09 -3.12
CA VAL A 34 -15.44 2.62 -2.83
C VAL A 34 -15.14 3.72 -3.85
N TRP A 35 -15.00 4.95 -3.37
CA TRP A 35 -14.71 6.11 -4.21
C TRP A 35 -13.27 6.57 -3.99
N THR A 36 -12.51 6.73 -5.06
CA THR A 36 -11.18 7.35 -5.00
C THR A 36 -11.34 8.87 -5.00
N MET A 37 -11.02 9.50 -3.88
CA MET A 37 -11.09 10.94 -3.71
C MET A 37 -9.82 11.67 -4.12
N PHE A 38 -8.67 11.02 -3.87
CA PHE A 38 -7.35 11.54 -4.18
C PHE A 38 -6.42 10.38 -4.51
N ASN A 39 -5.49 10.60 -5.44
CA ASN A 39 -4.52 9.60 -5.84
C ASN A 39 -3.26 10.29 -6.36
N GLU A 40 -2.17 10.16 -5.64
CA GLU A 40 -0.87 10.70 -6.04
C GLU A 40 0.18 9.60 -5.99
N LYS A 41 0.97 9.48 -7.06
CA LYS A 41 2.07 8.53 -7.21
C LYS A 41 3.35 9.28 -7.53
N VAL A 42 4.40 8.99 -6.77
CA VAL A 42 5.75 9.54 -6.95
C VAL A 42 6.72 8.42 -7.28
N LEU A 43 7.43 8.54 -8.39
CA LEU A 43 8.47 7.60 -8.79
C LEU A 43 9.74 7.87 -7.98
N ALA A 44 9.88 7.20 -6.84
CA ALA A 44 11.02 7.38 -5.95
C ALA A 44 12.22 6.51 -6.33
N GLY A 45 11.99 5.27 -6.74
CA GLY A 45 13.05 4.34 -7.13
C GLY A 45 13.86 3.83 -5.94
N LEU A 46 13.21 3.54 -4.81
CA LEU A 46 13.85 3.03 -3.58
C LEU A 46 14.70 1.79 -3.82
N GLY A 47 14.20 0.85 -4.64
CA GLY A 47 14.86 -0.42 -4.91
C GLY A 47 15.90 -0.39 -6.04
N ARG A 48 16.20 0.78 -6.63
CA ARG A 48 17.06 0.88 -7.83
C ARG A 48 18.41 0.18 -7.67
N ASP A 49 19.06 0.38 -6.54
CA ASP A 49 20.42 -0.10 -6.29
C ASP A 49 20.45 -1.34 -5.38
N LEU A 50 19.27 -1.85 -4.97
CA LEU A 50 19.13 -2.88 -3.95
C LEU A 50 19.84 -4.20 -4.31
N ALA A 51 19.75 -4.63 -5.55
CA ALA A 51 20.38 -5.88 -6.00
C ALA A 51 21.92 -5.85 -5.84
N ALA A 52 22.54 -4.69 -6.10
CA ALA A 52 23.99 -4.52 -6.04
C ALA A 52 24.48 -4.13 -4.63
N THR A 53 23.75 -3.30 -3.90
CA THR A 53 24.23 -2.67 -2.65
C THR A 53 23.62 -3.27 -1.40
N LYS A 54 22.54 -4.04 -1.52
CA LYS A 54 21.69 -4.49 -0.41
C LYS A 54 21.07 -3.35 0.42
N ARG A 55 21.13 -2.13 -0.10
CA ARG A 55 20.63 -0.92 0.57
C ARG A 55 19.68 -0.16 -0.34
N LEU A 56 18.83 0.65 0.27
CA LEU A 56 17.93 1.55 -0.47
C LEU A 56 18.74 2.60 -1.24
N SER A 57 18.26 2.94 -2.44
CA SER A 57 18.89 3.98 -3.27
C SER A 57 18.84 5.33 -2.57
N VAL A 58 20.00 6.00 -2.39
CA VAL A 58 20.08 7.29 -1.70
C VAL A 58 19.18 8.35 -2.35
N PRO A 59 19.21 8.55 -3.70
CA PRO A 59 18.26 9.45 -4.36
C PRO A 59 16.80 9.03 -4.17
N GLY A 60 16.56 7.71 -4.14
CA GLY A 60 15.23 7.12 -3.89
C GLY A 60 14.70 7.48 -2.50
N VAL A 61 15.54 7.36 -1.47
CA VAL A 61 15.18 7.74 -0.09
C VAL A 61 14.85 9.24 0.00
N ILE A 62 15.64 10.11 -0.62
CA ILE A 62 15.38 11.56 -0.63
C ILE A 62 14.02 11.86 -1.28
N SER A 63 13.75 11.26 -2.44
CA SER A 63 12.48 11.42 -3.16
C SER A 63 11.29 10.88 -2.36
N ALA A 64 11.42 9.68 -1.78
CA ALA A 64 10.39 9.06 -0.96
C ALA A 64 10.09 9.91 0.29
N MET A 65 11.10 10.37 1.02
CA MET A 65 10.92 11.22 2.20
C MET A 65 10.22 12.54 1.85
N THR A 66 10.56 13.15 0.71
CA THR A 66 9.90 14.37 0.23
C THR A 66 8.42 14.13 -0.04
N ALA A 67 8.08 13.00 -0.69
CA ALA A 67 6.69 12.60 -0.94
C ALA A 67 5.95 12.32 0.37
N LEU A 68 6.56 11.55 1.29
CA LEU A 68 5.94 11.14 2.56
C LEU A 68 5.64 12.34 3.49
N ARG A 69 6.51 13.36 3.54
CA ARG A 69 6.21 14.61 4.28
C ARG A 69 4.99 15.32 3.71
N ARG A 70 4.88 15.40 2.37
CA ARG A 70 3.71 15.99 1.71
C ARG A 70 2.45 15.15 1.96
N PHE A 71 2.54 13.82 1.91
CA PHE A 71 1.43 12.92 2.20
C PHE A 71 0.97 13.04 3.65
N ALA A 72 1.90 13.20 4.60
CA ALA A 72 1.56 13.46 5.99
C ALA A 72 0.75 14.75 6.15
N ALA A 73 1.15 15.85 5.48
CA ALA A 73 0.41 17.10 5.50
C ALA A 73 -0.99 16.96 4.87
N VAL A 74 -1.14 16.19 3.79
CA VAL A 74 -2.46 15.89 3.20
C VAL A 74 -3.34 15.12 4.18
N ILE A 75 -2.80 14.10 4.84
CA ILE A 75 -3.52 13.27 5.83
C ILE A 75 -3.92 14.12 7.03
N GLU A 76 -3.04 14.99 7.52
CA GLU A 76 -3.33 15.93 8.59
C GLU A 76 -4.48 16.88 8.23
N GLY A 77 -4.51 17.39 6.99
CA GLY A 77 -5.58 18.27 6.52
C GLY A 77 -6.93 17.57 6.30
N VAL A 78 -6.91 16.29 5.89
CA VAL A 78 -8.12 15.50 5.60
C VAL A 78 -8.67 14.82 6.85
N GLN A 79 -7.82 14.41 7.78
CA GLN A 79 -8.14 13.65 9.00
C GLN A 79 -9.02 12.41 8.72
N PRO A 80 -8.53 11.46 7.89
CA PRO A 80 -9.30 10.26 7.57
C PRO A 80 -9.56 9.42 8.83
N ASP A 81 -10.65 8.64 8.82
CA ASP A 81 -11.00 7.73 9.93
C ASP A 81 -9.94 6.66 10.18
N GLN A 82 -9.20 6.30 9.14
CA GLN A 82 -8.12 5.32 9.21
C GLN A 82 -7.00 5.67 8.23
N THR A 83 -5.75 5.50 8.69
CA THR A 83 -4.57 5.59 7.83
C THR A 83 -3.82 4.26 7.85
N ILE A 84 -3.53 3.72 6.67
CA ILE A 84 -2.80 2.47 6.47
C ILE A 84 -1.54 2.80 5.67
N ILE A 85 -0.37 2.45 6.21
CA ILE A 85 0.90 2.69 5.56
C ILE A 85 1.65 1.37 5.47
N ALA A 86 1.84 0.90 4.24
CA ALA A 86 2.52 -0.35 3.95
C ALA A 86 3.81 -0.11 3.16
N ALA A 87 4.85 -0.87 3.47
CA ALA A 87 6.05 -0.97 2.67
C ALA A 87 6.27 -2.44 2.25
N THR A 88 6.82 -2.63 1.07
CA THR A 88 6.95 -3.94 0.44
C THR A 88 8.41 -4.32 0.17
N ALA A 89 8.69 -5.11 -0.85
CA ALA A 89 9.95 -5.80 -1.10
C ALA A 89 11.20 -4.95 -0.90
N ALA A 90 11.28 -3.73 -1.44
CA ALA A 90 12.50 -2.94 -1.34
C ALA A 90 12.87 -2.60 0.13
N VAL A 91 11.90 -2.20 0.93
CA VAL A 91 12.12 -1.86 2.34
C VAL A 91 12.35 -3.13 3.17
N ARG A 92 11.64 -4.20 2.84
CA ARG A 92 11.76 -5.51 3.52
C ARG A 92 13.15 -6.13 3.35
N GLU A 93 13.74 -6.03 2.15
CA GLU A 93 14.98 -6.70 1.78
C GLU A 93 16.23 -5.85 2.00
N ALA A 94 16.06 -4.54 2.19
CA ALA A 94 17.18 -3.64 2.43
C ALA A 94 17.71 -3.75 3.86
N GLU A 95 19.04 -3.78 4.01
CA GLU A 95 19.71 -3.75 5.32
C GLU A 95 19.38 -2.48 6.12
N ASP A 96 19.11 -1.37 5.44
CA ASP A 96 18.73 -0.07 6.01
C ASP A 96 17.20 0.19 6.00
N GLY A 97 16.40 -0.84 5.69
CA GLY A 97 14.94 -0.71 5.64
C GLY A 97 14.31 -0.31 6.98
N ALA A 98 14.80 -0.87 8.09
CA ALA A 98 14.33 -0.50 9.43
C ALA A 98 14.71 0.95 9.80
N GLU A 99 15.91 1.40 9.43
CA GLU A 99 16.35 2.79 9.61
C GLU A 99 15.48 3.76 8.81
N PHE A 100 15.17 3.41 7.55
CA PHE A 100 14.24 4.18 6.73
C PHE A 100 12.86 4.30 7.38
N CYS A 101 12.28 3.21 7.88
CA CYS A 101 10.98 3.24 8.59
C CYS A 101 11.02 4.12 9.84
N ALA A 102 12.09 4.01 10.65
CA ALA A 102 12.28 4.84 11.82
C ALA A 102 12.39 6.34 11.47
N ARG A 103 13.08 6.66 10.39
CA ARG A 103 13.19 8.02 9.87
C ARG A 103 11.84 8.56 9.40
N VAL A 104 11.05 7.75 8.68
CA VAL A 104 9.68 8.14 8.28
C VAL A 104 8.85 8.47 9.52
N ALA A 105 8.85 7.62 10.52
CA ALA A 105 8.11 7.85 11.75
C ALA A 105 8.56 9.13 12.49
N ALA A 106 9.86 9.36 12.60
CA ALA A 106 10.42 10.52 13.28
C ALA A 106 10.11 11.85 12.57
N GLU A 107 10.15 11.87 11.24
CA GLU A 107 9.99 13.10 10.46
C GLU A 107 8.53 13.41 10.07
N THR A 108 7.65 12.41 10.05
CA THR A 108 6.27 12.55 9.54
C THR A 108 5.19 12.09 10.51
N GLY A 109 5.53 11.38 11.58
CA GLY A 109 4.56 10.72 12.46
C GLY A 109 3.91 9.46 11.87
N LEU A 110 4.19 9.15 10.59
CA LEU A 110 3.60 8.01 9.89
C LEU A 110 4.25 6.69 10.34
N GLN A 111 3.44 5.73 10.78
CA GLN A 111 3.91 4.41 11.21
C GLN A 111 3.87 3.43 10.06
N VAL A 112 5.03 3.06 9.53
CA VAL A 112 5.15 2.14 8.39
C VAL A 112 5.09 0.69 8.87
N ARG A 113 4.19 -0.10 8.28
CA ARG A 113 4.15 -1.55 8.41
C ARG A 113 4.85 -2.17 7.21
N VAL A 114 5.92 -2.91 7.44
CA VAL A 114 6.57 -3.69 6.39
C VAL A 114 5.83 -5.02 6.23
N LEU A 115 5.29 -5.25 5.03
CA LEU A 115 4.55 -6.48 4.70
C LEU A 115 5.51 -7.61 4.39
N SER A 116 5.17 -8.83 4.83
CA SER A 116 5.80 -10.03 4.32
C SER A 116 5.39 -10.28 2.86
N GLY A 117 6.15 -11.08 2.12
CA GLY A 117 5.76 -11.46 0.75
C GLY A 117 4.41 -12.19 0.68
N GLU A 118 4.09 -12.99 1.71
CA GLU A 118 2.79 -13.66 1.82
C GLU A 118 1.64 -12.66 2.04
N GLU A 119 1.84 -11.66 2.90
CA GLU A 119 0.84 -10.60 3.12
C GLU A 119 0.64 -9.77 1.86
N GLU A 120 1.72 -9.42 1.15
CA GLU A 120 1.69 -8.69 -0.11
C GLU A 120 0.88 -9.46 -1.16
N ALA A 121 1.20 -10.74 -1.37
CA ALA A 121 0.47 -11.64 -2.26
C ALA A 121 -1.02 -11.77 -1.91
N ARG A 122 -1.32 -11.87 -0.61
CA ARG A 122 -2.71 -11.93 -0.11
C ARG A 122 -3.47 -10.64 -0.39
N TYR A 123 -2.87 -9.47 -0.13
CA TYR A 123 -3.54 -8.19 -0.37
C TYR A 123 -3.75 -7.92 -1.86
N SER A 124 -2.80 -8.28 -2.72
CA SER A 124 -2.95 -8.22 -4.17
C SER A 124 -4.11 -9.08 -4.66
N ALA A 125 -4.21 -10.32 -4.17
CA ALA A 125 -5.33 -11.21 -4.48
C ALA A 125 -6.69 -10.64 -4.01
N LEU A 126 -6.75 -10.06 -2.81
CA LEU A 126 -7.96 -9.39 -2.31
C LEU A 126 -8.33 -8.18 -3.16
N GLY A 127 -7.34 -7.41 -3.64
CA GLY A 127 -7.56 -6.30 -4.56
C GLY A 127 -8.20 -6.74 -5.88
N VAL A 128 -7.72 -7.84 -6.45
CA VAL A 128 -8.33 -8.44 -7.67
C VAL A 128 -9.78 -8.85 -7.41
N LEU A 129 -10.06 -9.53 -6.30
CA LEU A 129 -11.42 -9.97 -5.94
C LEU A 129 -12.36 -8.79 -5.64
N ALA A 130 -11.84 -7.70 -5.08
CA ALA A 130 -12.62 -6.47 -4.84
C ALA A 130 -13.00 -5.77 -6.16
N GLY A 131 -12.07 -5.71 -7.12
CA GLY A 131 -12.31 -5.10 -8.44
C GLY A 131 -13.07 -5.99 -9.43
N ALA A 132 -12.96 -7.33 -9.27
CA ALA A 132 -13.61 -8.32 -10.12
C ALA A 132 -14.18 -9.47 -9.28
N PRO A 133 -15.33 -9.27 -8.61
CA PRO A 133 -15.94 -10.29 -7.77
C PRO A 133 -16.24 -11.57 -8.53
N GLY A 134 -15.92 -12.72 -7.93
CA GLY A 134 -16.12 -14.03 -8.54
C GLY A 134 -15.02 -14.49 -9.48
N SER A 135 -13.96 -13.73 -9.65
CA SER A 135 -12.77 -14.13 -10.44
C SER A 135 -12.16 -15.42 -9.90
N ARG A 136 -11.68 -16.27 -10.81
CA ARG A 136 -11.02 -17.55 -10.50
C ARG A 136 -9.74 -17.67 -11.33
N GLY A 137 -8.70 -18.24 -10.74
CA GLY A 137 -7.44 -18.47 -11.43
C GLY A 137 -6.23 -18.10 -10.58
N VAL A 138 -5.28 -17.41 -11.17
CA VAL A 138 -4.08 -16.89 -10.51
C VAL A 138 -4.06 -15.39 -10.61
N ALA A 139 -4.01 -14.70 -9.46
CA ALA A 139 -3.64 -13.30 -9.40
C ALA A 139 -2.11 -13.21 -9.45
N ALA A 140 -1.59 -12.37 -10.34
CA ALA A 140 -0.18 -12.08 -10.45
C ALA A 140 0.05 -10.59 -10.16
N ASP A 141 0.94 -10.30 -9.23
CA ASP A 141 1.40 -8.94 -8.94
C ASP A 141 2.88 -8.86 -9.26
N MET A 142 3.24 -8.01 -10.22
CA MET A 142 4.62 -7.80 -10.64
C MET A 142 5.06 -6.41 -10.21
N GLY A 143 5.79 -6.36 -9.11
CA GLY A 143 6.42 -5.15 -8.59
C GLY A 143 7.76 -4.82 -9.26
N GLY A 144 8.43 -3.80 -8.74
CA GLY A 144 9.76 -3.41 -9.23
C GLY A 144 10.90 -4.34 -8.80
N ALA A 145 10.69 -5.17 -7.77
CA ALA A 145 11.69 -6.09 -7.22
C ALA A 145 11.15 -7.48 -6.92
N SER A 146 9.85 -7.71 -7.06
CA SER A 146 9.20 -8.99 -6.72
C SER A 146 8.11 -9.38 -7.71
N LEU A 147 7.74 -10.65 -7.70
CA LEU A 147 6.59 -11.22 -8.41
C LEU A 147 5.86 -12.15 -7.45
N GLU A 148 4.62 -11.79 -7.13
CA GLU A 148 3.74 -12.59 -6.30
C GLU A 148 2.69 -13.29 -7.18
N LEU A 149 2.51 -14.60 -6.95
CA LEU A 149 1.49 -15.42 -7.62
C LEU A 149 0.55 -16.02 -6.56
N THR A 150 -0.73 -15.70 -6.64
CA THR A 150 -1.72 -16.17 -5.67
C THR A 150 -2.92 -16.79 -6.36
N ARG A 151 -3.28 -18.01 -5.96
CA ARG A 151 -4.50 -18.66 -6.45
C ARG A 151 -5.74 -17.99 -5.85
N ILE A 152 -6.72 -17.64 -6.68
CA ILE A 152 -7.98 -17.00 -6.28
C ILE A 152 -9.17 -17.82 -6.77
N GLY A 153 -10.31 -17.71 -6.05
CA GLY A 153 -11.62 -18.21 -6.52
C GLY A 153 -12.04 -19.59 -6.08
N ASP A 154 -11.24 -20.32 -5.32
CA ASP A 154 -11.70 -21.51 -4.61
C ASP A 154 -12.10 -21.07 -3.19
N GLY A 155 -13.34 -20.60 -3.03
CA GLY A 155 -13.90 -20.32 -1.70
C GLY A 155 -13.75 -21.54 -0.81
N GLY A 156 -12.84 -21.43 0.16
CA GLY A 156 -12.68 -22.21 1.38
C GLY A 156 -13.32 -23.62 1.42
N ARG A 157 -12.85 -24.56 0.61
CA ARG A 157 -12.95 -25.97 0.92
C ARG A 157 -11.54 -26.52 0.97
N ASN A 158 -10.94 -26.44 2.17
CA ASN A 158 -9.95 -27.43 2.56
C ASN A 158 -10.62 -28.82 2.35
N ARG A 159 -10.24 -29.52 1.31
CA ARG A 159 -10.42 -30.95 1.25
C ARG A 159 -9.12 -31.58 1.75
N PRO A 160 -9.24 -32.55 2.69
CA PRO A 160 -8.12 -33.29 3.25
C PRO A 160 -7.34 -34.05 2.19
#